data_b76a2fe4442a11c6264a981a9171acb9
#
_entry.id   b76a2fe4442a11c6264a981a9171acb9
#
_cell.length_a   1.000
_cell.length_b   1.000
_cell.length_c   1.000
_cell.angle_alpha   90.00
_cell.angle_beta   90.00
_cell.angle_gamma   90.00
#
_symmetry.space_group_name_H-M   'P 1'
#
loop_
_entity.id
_entity.type
_entity.pdbx_description
1 polymer ?
#
loop_
_entity_poly.entity_id
_entity_poly.type
_entity_poly.pdbx_seq_one_letter_code
_entity_poly.pdbx_strand_id
1 'polypeptide(L)'
;DVYKDCKAKGASRKETLLTMSKIKGVYVPAFYAPVYDENGAFVSMNKTERAAPDMVERRVVKDLDTAQYLGKPIVPYLSIVHDRIAIELFRGCTRGCRFCQAGFIYRPVRERKNETLLKQADDMLACTGYDEVRNSKTLWKYAKK
;
A
#
# COMPACT_ATOMS: atom_id res chain seq x y z
N ASP A 1 -7.77 17.01 -4.41
CA ASP A 1 -7.22 15.91 -5.22
C ASP A 1 -6.46 16.52 -6.41
N VAL A 2 -5.11 16.48 -6.34
CA VAL A 2 -4.20 17.17 -7.29
C VAL A 2 -4.51 16.83 -8.76
N TYR A 3 -4.84 15.58 -9.08
CA TYR A 3 -5.18 15.21 -10.45
C TYR A 3 -6.46 15.89 -10.94
N LYS A 4 -7.50 15.92 -10.12
CA LYS A 4 -8.77 16.59 -10.46
C LYS A 4 -8.58 18.09 -10.64
N ASP A 5 -7.77 18.70 -9.78
CA ASP A 5 -7.47 20.12 -9.84
C ASP A 5 -6.68 20.49 -11.10
N CYS A 6 -5.69 19.66 -11.48
CA CYS A 6 -4.95 19.84 -12.73
C CYS A 6 -5.87 19.68 -13.95
N LYS A 7 -6.74 18.68 -13.94
CA LYS A 7 -7.72 18.46 -15.01
C LYS A 7 -8.70 19.62 -15.15
N ALA A 8 -9.23 20.12 -14.04
CA ALA A 8 -10.14 21.28 -14.03
C ALA A 8 -9.48 22.56 -14.59
N LYS A 9 -8.17 22.71 -14.39
CA LYS A 9 -7.37 23.83 -14.90
C LYS A 9 -6.91 23.63 -16.35
N GLY A 10 -7.24 22.52 -16.99
CA GLY A 10 -6.80 22.21 -18.35
C GLY A 10 -5.28 21.98 -18.47
N ALA A 11 -4.61 21.59 -17.38
CA ALA A 11 -3.17 21.36 -17.38
C ALA A 11 -2.78 20.23 -18.34
N SER A 12 -1.66 20.40 -19.04
CA SER A 12 -1.08 19.37 -19.89
C SER A 12 -0.68 18.13 -19.08
N ARG A 13 -0.48 17.00 -19.78
CA ARG A 13 0.01 15.76 -19.13
C ARG A 13 1.34 16.00 -18.39
N LYS A 14 2.27 16.75 -19.02
CA LYS A 14 3.58 17.03 -18.41
C LYS A 14 3.43 17.85 -17.13
N GLU A 15 2.64 18.93 -17.15
CA GLU A 15 2.38 19.77 -15.97
C GLU A 15 1.69 19.01 -14.85
N THR A 16 0.73 18.15 -15.19
CA THR A 16 0.06 17.27 -14.23
C THR A 16 1.07 16.34 -13.55
N LEU A 17 1.92 15.66 -14.32
CA LEU A 17 2.95 14.76 -13.79
C LEU A 17 3.97 15.50 -12.93
N LEU A 18 4.39 16.71 -13.33
CA LEU A 18 5.28 17.56 -12.53
C LEU A 18 4.62 17.97 -11.20
N THR A 19 3.35 18.32 -11.23
CA THR A 19 2.61 18.65 -10.01
C THR A 19 2.48 17.46 -9.09
N MET A 20 2.18 16.27 -9.65
CA MET A 20 2.09 15.03 -8.89
C MET A 20 3.44 14.57 -8.32
N SER A 21 4.55 14.78 -9.03
CA SER A 21 5.90 14.39 -8.56
C SER A 21 6.34 15.16 -7.31
N LYS A 22 5.75 16.31 -7.03
CA LYS A 22 5.98 17.09 -5.79
C LYS A 22 5.29 16.49 -4.56
N ILE A 23 4.36 15.55 -4.76
CA ILE A 23 3.70 14.85 -3.66
C ILE A 23 4.69 13.83 -3.08
N LYS A 24 4.94 13.90 -1.78
CA LYS A 24 5.85 12.96 -1.09
C LYS A 24 5.44 11.51 -1.34
N GLY A 25 6.37 10.70 -1.84
CA GLY A 25 6.16 9.28 -2.16
C GLY A 25 5.65 8.99 -3.57
N VAL A 26 5.44 10.00 -4.40
CA VAL A 26 5.05 9.81 -5.80
C VAL A 26 6.30 9.77 -6.68
N TYR A 27 6.52 8.65 -7.35
CA TYR A 27 7.57 8.44 -8.34
C TYR A 27 6.97 8.50 -9.74
N VAL A 28 7.55 9.32 -10.60
CA VAL A 28 7.16 9.45 -12.02
C VAL A 28 8.29 8.88 -12.88
N PRO A 29 8.17 7.65 -13.41
CA PRO A 29 9.26 6.99 -14.13
C PRO A 29 9.81 7.80 -15.31
N ALA A 30 8.95 8.55 -16.01
CA ALA A 30 9.34 9.36 -17.17
C ALA A 30 10.35 10.48 -16.84
N PHE A 31 10.58 10.80 -15.57
CA PHE A 31 11.51 11.83 -15.12
C PHE A 31 12.86 11.30 -14.68
N TYR A 32 13.08 9.99 -14.84
CA TYR A 32 14.32 9.32 -14.45
C TYR A 32 14.72 8.30 -15.52
N ALA A 33 16.02 8.21 -15.80
CA ALA A 33 16.58 7.24 -16.72
C ALA A 33 17.64 6.39 -16.01
N PRO A 34 17.54 5.05 -16.06
CA PRO A 34 18.59 4.19 -15.53
C PRO A 34 19.85 4.27 -16.41
N VAL A 35 20.99 4.26 -15.77
CA VAL A 35 22.31 4.18 -16.42
C VAL A 35 22.90 2.82 -16.11
N TYR A 36 23.38 2.16 -17.14
CA TYR A 36 24.03 0.86 -17.06
C TYR A 36 25.48 0.97 -17.52
N ASP A 37 26.34 0.11 -17.01
CA ASP A 37 27.72 -0.03 -17.49
C ASP A 37 27.80 -0.86 -18.78
N GLU A 38 29.01 -1.05 -19.26
CA GLU A 38 29.31 -1.83 -20.49
C GLU A 38 28.90 -3.31 -20.37
N ASN A 39 28.77 -3.83 -19.15
CA ASN A 39 28.35 -5.21 -18.85
C ASN A 39 26.85 -5.33 -18.62
N GLY A 40 26.09 -4.23 -18.72
CA GLY A 40 24.65 -4.19 -18.46
C GLY A 40 24.28 -4.15 -16.97
N ALA A 41 25.25 -3.93 -16.06
CA ALA A 41 24.95 -3.76 -14.65
C ALA A 41 24.44 -2.33 -14.36
N PHE A 42 23.44 -2.22 -13.49
CA PHE A 42 22.89 -0.93 -13.09
C PHE A 42 23.93 -0.10 -12.31
N VAL A 43 24.17 1.12 -12.76
CA VAL A 43 25.11 2.06 -12.13
C VAL A 43 24.36 3.12 -11.32
N SER A 44 23.43 3.81 -11.96
CA SER A 44 22.72 4.93 -11.32
C SER A 44 21.36 5.19 -11.96
N MET A 45 20.56 6.03 -11.28
CA MET A 45 19.34 6.58 -11.83
C MET A 45 19.52 8.09 -12.04
N ASN A 46 19.55 8.52 -13.28
CA ASN A 46 19.71 9.93 -13.61
C ASN A 46 18.36 10.63 -13.77
N LYS A 47 18.27 11.82 -13.22
CA LYS A 47 17.10 12.69 -13.38
C LYS A 47 17.12 13.32 -14.76
N THR A 48 16.05 13.13 -15.55
CA THR A 48 15.89 13.70 -16.89
C THR A 48 15.06 14.99 -16.89
N GLU A 49 14.26 15.20 -15.83
CA GLU A 49 13.46 16.41 -15.67
C GLU A 49 13.97 17.23 -14.46
N ARG A 50 14.47 18.44 -14.72
CA ARG A 50 15.10 19.29 -13.69
C ARG A 50 14.18 19.61 -12.51
N ALA A 51 12.89 19.76 -12.76
CA ALA A 51 11.90 20.11 -11.73
C ALA A 51 11.44 18.89 -10.91
N ALA A 52 11.84 17.66 -11.27
CA ALA A 52 11.55 16.48 -10.47
C ALA A 52 12.45 16.41 -9.22
N PRO A 53 12.03 15.77 -8.12
CA PRO A 53 12.86 15.61 -6.93
C PRO A 53 14.09 14.73 -7.24
N ASP A 54 15.22 15.03 -6.59
CA ASP A 54 16.44 14.22 -6.75
C ASP A 54 16.28 12.82 -6.14
N MET A 55 15.51 12.72 -5.07
CA MET A 55 15.20 11.48 -4.38
C MET A 55 13.71 11.42 -4.03
N VAL A 56 13.09 10.30 -4.32
CA VAL A 56 11.70 10.04 -3.93
C VAL A 56 11.67 9.24 -2.64
N GLU A 57 11.31 9.92 -1.55
CA GLU A 57 11.16 9.27 -0.24
C GLU A 57 9.84 8.51 -0.15
N ARG A 58 9.91 7.24 0.24
CA ARG A 58 8.73 6.43 0.49
C ARG A 58 7.90 6.99 1.66
N ARG A 59 6.59 7.09 1.49
CA ARG A 59 5.68 7.38 2.60
C ARG A 59 5.44 6.14 3.45
N VAL A 60 5.54 6.32 4.76
CA VAL A 60 5.31 5.26 5.74
C VAL A 60 4.20 5.71 6.69
N VAL A 61 3.12 4.95 6.76
CA VAL A 61 2.10 5.11 7.79
C VAL A 61 2.69 4.57 9.09
N LYS A 62 2.96 5.44 10.05
CA LYS A 62 3.63 5.06 11.32
C LYS A 62 2.70 4.28 12.22
N ASP A 63 1.47 4.74 12.37
CA ASP A 63 0.43 4.11 13.19
C ASP A 63 -0.63 3.49 12.27
N LEU A 64 -0.73 2.14 12.29
CA LEU A 64 -1.70 1.42 11.47
C LEU A 64 -3.11 1.44 12.06
N ASP A 65 -3.28 1.74 13.34
CA ASP A 65 -4.62 1.84 13.94
C ASP A 65 -5.38 3.04 13.41
N THR A 66 -4.66 4.12 13.06
CA THR A 66 -5.24 5.31 12.43
C THR A 66 -5.39 5.18 10.91
N ALA A 67 -4.79 4.15 10.30
CA ALA A 67 -4.88 3.93 8.88
C ALA A 67 -6.29 3.51 8.47
N GLN A 68 -6.82 4.19 7.46
CA GLN A 68 -8.13 3.88 6.91
C GLN A 68 -8.21 2.41 6.46
N TYR A 69 -9.29 1.73 6.78
CA TYR A 69 -9.60 0.38 6.34
C TYR A 69 -11.00 0.33 5.71
N LEU A 70 -11.24 -0.70 4.93
CA LEU A 70 -12.51 -0.91 4.26
C LEU A 70 -13.47 -1.63 5.22
N GLY A 71 -14.24 -0.88 5.99
CA GLY A 71 -15.19 -1.45 6.97
C GLY A 71 -16.39 -2.14 6.33
N LYS A 72 -16.75 -1.78 5.08
CA LYS A 72 -17.85 -2.37 4.32
C LYS A 72 -17.38 -2.78 2.94
N PRO A 73 -16.74 -3.95 2.80
CA PRO A 73 -16.29 -4.44 1.50
C PRO A 73 -17.48 -4.83 0.62
N ILE A 74 -17.35 -4.60 -0.67
CA ILE A 74 -18.29 -5.13 -1.66
C ILE A 74 -18.00 -6.61 -1.81
N VAL A 75 -19.03 -7.44 -1.59
CA VAL A 75 -18.93 -8.89 -1.73
C VAL A 75 -19.64 -9.35 -3.00
N PRO A 76 -19.16 -10.41 -3.68
CA PRO A 76 -19.81 -10.96 -4.85
C PRO A 76 -21.16 -11.61 -4.45
N TYR A 77 -22.13 -11.54 -5.34
CA TYR A 77 -23.43 -12.18 -5.17
C TYR A 77 -23.36 -13.72 -5.34
N LEU A 78 -22.38 -14.19 -6.08
CA LEU A 78 -22.12 -15.61 -6.32
C LEU A 78 -21.10 -16.13 -5.29
N SER A 79 -21.27 -17.40 -4.89
CA SER A 79 -20.25 -18.10 -4.08
C SER A 79 -18.91 -18.18 -4.81
N ILE A 80 -17.86 -17.79 -4.13
CA ILE A 80 -16.49 -17.84 -4.64
C ILE A 80 -15.63 -18.79 -3.79
N VAL A 81 -14.49 -19.21 -4.33
CA VAL A 81 -13.57 -20.15 -3.64
C VAL A 81 -13.11 -19.65 -2.26
N HIS A 82 -13.16 -18.33 -2.02
CA HIS A 82 -12.71 -17.70 -0.80
C HIS A 82 -13.76 -16.75 -0.23
N ASP A 83 -14.92 -17.28 0.13
CA ASP A 83 -16.01 -16.55 0.82
C ASP A 83 -15.62 -16.27 2.28
N ARG A 84 -14.68 -15.35 2.47
CA ARG A 84 -14.14 -15.00 3.79
C ARG A 84 -13.64 -13.57 3.87
N ILE A 85 -13.62 -13.03 5.07
CA ILE A 85 -13.05 -11.72 5.35
C ILE A 85 -11.53 -11.81 5.42
N ALA A 86 -10.83 -10.82 4.88
CA ALA A 86 -9.39 -10.63 5.02
C ALA A 86 -9.08 -9.36 5.79
N ILE A 87 -8.34 -9.46 6.90
CA ILE A 87 -7.94 -8.34 7.74
C ILE A 87 -6.42 -8.17 7.70
N GLU A 88 -5.97 -6.92 7.53
CA GLU A 88 -4.57 -6.55 7.58
C GLU A 88 -4.11 -6.42 9.03
N LEU A 89 -3.27 -7.35 9.50
CA LEU A 89 -2.75 -7.36 10.86
C LEU A 89 -1.55 -6.44 11.03
N PHE A 90 -0.64 -6.50 10.07
CA PHE A 90 0.63 -5.78 10.12
C PHE A 90 1.17 -5.49 8.72
N ARG A 91 2.09 -4.56 8.63
CA ARG A 91 2.91 -4.29 7.44
C ARG A 91 4.39 -4.42 7.78
N GLY A 92 5.16 -4.97 6.84
CA GLY A 92 6.58 -5.20 6.97
C GLY A 92 6.91 -6.62 7.41
N CYS A 93 8.20 -6.93 7.37
CA CYS A 93 8.70 -8.23 7.79
C CYS A 93 10.16 -8.11 8.23
N THR A 94 10.53 -8.82 9.31
CA THR A 94 11.90 -8.87 9.82
C THR A 94 12.73 -10.02 9.25
N ARG A 95 12.12 -10.98 8.54
CA ARG A 95 12.75 -12.25 8.10
C ARG A 95 13.74 -11.98 6.99
N GLY A 96 14.14 -11.35 6.31
CA GLY A 96 15.21 -11.19 5.30
C GLY A 96 15.34 -12.35 4.30
N CYS A 97 14.24 -13.01 3.95
CA CYS A 97 14.25 -14.07 2.94
C CYS A 97 14.70 -13.53 1.58
N ARG A 98 15.65 -14.21 0.93
CA ARG A 98 16.30 -13.72 -0.30
C ARG A 98 15.34 -13.53 -1.48
N PHE A 99 14.26 -14.30 -1.55
CA PHE A 99 13.26 -14.22 -2.63
C PHE A 99 12.14 -13.21 -2.35
N CYS A 100 12.00 -12.71 -1.11
CA CYS A 100 10.82 -11.96 -0.69
C CYS A 100 11.13 -10.47 -0.51
N GLN A 101 10.46 -9.62 -1.27
CA GLN A 101 10.64 -8.17 -1.18
C GLN A 101 9.99 -7.55 0.07
N ALA A 102 9.05 -8.22 0.73
CA ALA A 102 8.33 -7.67 1.88
C ALA A 102 9.27 -7.23 3.02
N GLY A 103 10.36 -7.97 3.25
CA GLY A 103 11.38 -7.63 4.24
C GLY A 103 12.22 -6.40 3.90
N PHE A 104 12.19 -5.92 2.66
CA PHE A 104 12.92 -4.75 2.21
C PHE A 104 12.00 -3.57 1.96
N ILE A 105 10.92 -3.76 1.20
CA ILE A 105 10.03 -2.69 0.76
C ILE A 105 9.14 -2.18 1.91
N TYR A 106 8.65 -3.06 2.79
CA TYR A 106 7.63 -2.71 3.79
C TYR A 106 8.17 -2.47 5.20
N ARG A 107 9.46 -2.39 5.40
CA ARG A 107 10.04 -1.99 6.71
C ARG A 107 9.71 -0.53 7.03
N PRO A 108 9.58 -0.19 8.34
CA PRO A 108 9.61 -1.04 9.53
C PRO A 108 8.36 -1.91 9.69
N VAL A 109 8.43 -2.94 10.54
CA VAL A 109 7.24 -3.71 10.93
C VAL A 109 6.35 -2.81 11.80
N ARG A 110 5.07 -2.79 11.49
CA ARG A 110 4.03 -2.04 12.21
C ARG A 110 2.81 -2.93 12.32
N GLU A 111 2.27 -3.03 13.50
CA GLU A 111 1.15 -3.91 13.83
C GLU A 111 -0.06 -3.08 14.23
N ARG A 112 -1.26 -3.60 14.00
CA ARG A 112 -2.50 -3.06 14.55
C ARG A 112 -2.73 -3.61 15.95
N LYS A 113 -3.36 -2.82 16.80
CA LYS A 113 -3.79 -3.27 18.12
C LYS A 113 -4.93 -4.27 18.01
N ASN A 114 -5.01 -5.16 19.00
CA ASN A 114 -6.04 -6.19 19.03
C ASN A 114 -7.47 -5.60 19.02
N GLU A 115 -7.68 -4.50 19.74
CA GLU A 115 -8.98 -3.82 19.80
C GLU A 115 -9.41 -3.31 18.41
N THR A 116 -8.46 -2.74 17.66
CA THR A 116 -8.70 -2.29 16.28
C THR A 116 -9.03 -3.45 15.37
N LEU A 117 -8.31 -4.57 15.50
CA LEU A 117 -8.55 -5.77 14.69
C LEU A 117 -9.90 -6.42 14.99
N LEU A 118 -10.28 -6.51 16.25
CA LEU A 118 -11.59 -7.05 16.66
C LEU A 118 -12.71 -6.19 16.11
N LYS A 119 -12.63 -4.86 16.27
CA LYS A 119 -13.61 -3.95 15.71
C LYS A 119 -13.74 -4.08 14.19
N GLN A 120 -12.60 -4.20 13.47
CA GLN A 120 -12.62 -4.41 12.02
C GLN A 120 -13.28 -5.73 11.64
N ALA A 121 -13.03 -6.80 12.41
CA ALA A 121 -13.67 -8.09 12.20
C ALA A 121 -15.18 -8.00 12.37
N ASP A 122 -15.63 -7.40 13.46
CA ASP A 122 -17.05 -7.24 13.75
C ASP A 122 -17.76 -6.40 12.68
N ASP A 123 -17.19 -5.26 12.30
CA ASP A 123 -17.73 -4.38 11.26
C ASP A 123 -17.87 -5.11 9.91
N MET A 124 -16.88 -5.91 9.53
CA MET A 124 -16.89 -6.65 8.27
C MET A 124 -17.83 -7.86 8.31
N LEU A 125 -17.87 -8.63 9.41
CA LEU A 125 -18.80 -9.75 9.59
C LEU A 125 -20.24 -9.27 9.51
N ALA A 126 -20.56 -8.17 10.20
CA ALA A 126 -21.92 -7.62 10.23
C ALA A 126 -22.44 -7.17 8.86
N CYS A 127 -21.55 -6.77 7.93
CA CYS A 127 -21.98 -6.22 6.64
C CYS A 127 -21.83 -7.17 5.45
N THR A 128 -21.05 -8.26 5.57
CA THR A 128 -20.78 -9.17 4.45
C THR A 128 -21.61 -10.45 4.47
N GLY A 129 -22.08 -10.86 5.65
CA GLY A 129 -22.71 -12.16 5.84
C GLY A 129 -21.75 -13.34 5.82
N TYR A 130 -20.42 -13.09 5.75
CA TYR A 130 -19.43 -14.16 5.90
C TYR A 130 -19.29 -14.58 7.35
N ASP A 131 -19.02 -15.85 7.58
CA ASP A 131 -18.79 -16.46 8.90
C ASP A 131 -17.33 -16.81 9.15
N GLU A 132 -16.46 -16.68 8.13
CA GLU A 132 -15.04 -16.99 8.21
C GLU A 132 -14.19 -15.71 8.10
N VAL A 133 -13.21 -15.58 9.02
CA VAL A 133 -12.17 -14.54 8.97
C VAL A 133 -10.82 -15.19 8.64
N ARG A 134 -10.23 -14.81 7.50
CA ARG A 134 -8.87 -15.22 7.15
C ARG A 134 -7.88 -14.25 7.75
N ASN A 135 -6.95 -14.78 8.38
CA ASN A 135 -5.67 -14.35 8.89
C ASN A 135 -5.56 -14.27 10.39
N SER A 136 -4.61 -14.99 10.72
CA SER A 136 -3.70 -15.22 11.82
C SER A 136 -4.24 -16.11 12.92
N LYS A 137 -3.31 -16.99 13.32
CA LYS A 137 -3.41 -17.86 14.50
C LYS A 137 -3.81 -17.10 15.77
N THR A 138 -3.72 -15.78 15.79
CA THR A 138 -4.03 -14.94 16.95
C THR A 138 -5.51 -14.57 17.03
N LEU A 139 -6.15 -14.21 15.91
CA LEU A 139 -7.59 -13.88 15.91
C LEU A 139 -8.47 -15.12 16.13
N TRP A 140 -8.05 -16.29 15.66
CA TRP A 140 -8.75 -17.55 15.88
C TRP A 140 -8.97 -17.88 17.37
N LYS A 141 -8.09 -17.46 18.27
CA LYS A 141 -8.27 -17.63 19.72
C LYS A 141 -9.39 -16.78 20.31
N TYR A 142 -9.75 -15.68 19.67
CA TYR A 142 -10.78 -14.74 20.14
C TYR A 142 -12.14 -14.93 19.48
N ALA A 143 -12.20 -15.55 18.31
CA ALA A 143 -13.47 -15.84 17.60
C ALA A 143 -14.23 -17.05 18.17
N LYS A 144 -13.70 -17.73 19.17
CA LYS A 144 -14.33 -18.89 19.86
C LYS A 144 -14.80 -18.58 21.29
N LYS A 145 -15.18 -17.34 21.58
CA LYS A 145 -15.86 -17.02 22.86
C LYS A 145 -17.28 -16.58 22.62
#